data_ab3996e6cd5a77dd8ff76ad88c6ff2d3
#
_entry.id   ab3996e6cd5a77dd8ff76ad88c6ff2d3
#
_cell.length_a   1.000
_cell.length_b   1.000
_cell.length_c   1.000
_cell.angle_alpha   90.00
_cell.angle_beta   90.00
_cell.angle_gamma   90.00
#
_symmetry.space_group_name_H-M   'P 1'
#
loop_
_entity.id
_entity.type
_entity.pdbx_description
1 polymer ?
#
loop_
_entity_poly.entity_id
_entity_poly.type
_entity_poly.pdbx_seq_one_letter_code
_entity_poly.pdbx_strand_id
1 'polypeptide(L)'
;CPTLAGKPKLFFIQACQGDQIQGGLAIETDAAPIHDYRLSDSNVRQWIPDDADFLLGYSTVPGYAAIRNRTNGSWYINKLVEVMERYHDRMDMVSMLGKVNDELSKMEAVHGNRRFKQMSSFHSTLRKKVYFFN
;
A
#
# COMPACT_ATOMS: atom_id res chain seq x y z
N CYS A 1 0.00 11.51 -19.24
CA CYS A 1 -0.22 10.79 -20.49
C CYS A 1 -1.71 10.80 -20.83
N PRO A 2 -2.17 11.51 -21.87
CA PRO A 2 -3.59 11.63 -22.20
C PRO A 2 -4.29 10.29 -22.45
N THR A 3 -3.57 9.29 -22.94
CA THR A 3 -4.10 7.95 -23.24
C THR A 3 -4.44 7.13 -22.00
N LEU A 4 -3.95 7.53 -20.84
CA LEU A 4 -4.23 6.90 -19.54
C LEU A 4 -5.27 7.68 -18.71
N ALA A 5 -5.77 8.78 -19.21
CA ALA A 5 -6.80 9.56 -18.53
C ALA A 5 -8.05 8.69 -18.31
N GLY A 6 -8.57 8.69 -17.07
CA GLY A 6 -9.72 7.88 -16.69
C GLY A 6 -9.49 6.38 -16.56
N LYS A 7 -8.25 5.91 -16.79
CA LYS A 7 -7.88 4.50 -16.59
C LYS A 7 -7.16 4.33 -15.25
N PRO A 8 -7.40 3.23 -14.51
CA PRO A 8 -6.69 2.96 -13.26
C PRO A 8 -5.21 2.69 -13.54
N LYS A 9 -4.36 3.29 -12.72
CA LYS A 9 -2.91 3.16 -12.73
C LYS A 9 -2.46 2.56 -11.40
N LEU A 10 -1.98 1.33 -11.44
CA LEU A 10 -1.61 0.54 -10.26
C LEU A 10 -0.10 0.42 -10.19
N PHE A 11 0.48 0.80 -9.07
CA PHE A 11 1.91 0.70 -8.80
C PHE A 11 2.13 -0.05 -7.49
N PHE A 12 3.02 -1.03 -7.51
CA PHE A 12 3.44 -1.79 -6.34
C PHE A 12 4.92 -1.57 -6.11
N ILE A 13 5.26 -0.95 -4.99
CA ILE A 13 6.59 -0.42 -4.72
C ILE A 13 7.22 -1.22 -3.59
N GLN A 14 8.23 -2.01 -3.93
CA GLN A 14 9.06 -2.74 -2.99
C GLN A 14 10.30 -1.92 -2.69
N ALA A 15 10.24 -1.08 -1.66
CA ALA A 15 11.32 -0.24 -1.22
C ALA A 15 11.24 0.02 0.29
N CYS A 16 12.39 0.26 0.91
CA CYS A 16 12.43 0.87 2.23
C CYS A 16 12.00 2.34 2.12
N GLN A 17 11.21 2.80 3.06
CA GLN A 17 10.82 4.20 3.19
C GLN A 17 11.55 4.90 4.35
N GLY A 18 12.62 4.29 4.84
CA GLY A 18 13.48 4.75 5.95
C GLY A 18 14.31 3.60 6.48
N ASP A 19 15.13 3.90 7.47
CA ASP A 19 16.10 2.97 8.06
C ASP A 19 15.58 2.30 9.34
N GLN A 20 14.43 2.73 9.85
CA GLN A 20 13.87 2.18 11.07
C GLN A 20 13.37 0.76 10.85
N ILE A 21 13.70 -0.10 11.77
CA ILE A 21 13.18 -1.47 11.81
C ILE A 21 11.98 -1.49 12.72
N GLN A 22 10.86 -1.94 12.19
CA GLN A 22 9.63 -2.05 12.96
C GLN A 22 9.72 -3.20 13.96
N GLY A 23 9.87 -2.86 15.23
CA GLY A 23 9.67 -3.78 16.33
C GLY A 23 8.20 -3.77 16.74
N GLY A 24 7.67 -4.91 17.16
CA GLY A 24 6.33 -4.95 17.75
C GLY A 24 6.33 -4.21 19.09
N LEU A 25 5.60 -3.11 19.16
CA LEU A 25 5.35 -2.36 20.39
C LEU A 25 3.87 -2.42 20.74
N ALA A 26 3.62 -2.47 22.04
CA ALA A 26 2.32 -2.12 22.58
C ALA A 26 2.01 -0.66 22.24
N ILE A 27 0.79 -0.41 21.85
CA ILE A 27 0.30 0.83 21.23
C ILE A 27 0.42 1.99 22.22
N GLU A 28 1.19 3.03 21.86
CA GLU A 28 0.91 4.40 22.29
C GLU A 28 0.93 5.29 21.04
N THR A 29 -0.16 6.02 20.85
CA THR A 29 -0.44 6.84 19.68
C THR A 29 0.09 8.25 19.88
N ASP A 30 0.89 8.75 18.92
CA ASP A 30 1.00 10.19 18.69
C ASP A 30 0.99 10.50 17.20
N ALA A 31 0.03 11.34 16.83
CA ALA A 31 -0.27 11.71 15.45
C ALA A 31 0.70 12.78 14.94
N ALA A 32 1.22 12.58 13.72
CA ALA A 32 1.94 13.60 12.98
C ALA A 32 1.00 14.61 12.33
N PRO A 33 1.40 15.89 12.16
CA PRO A 33 0.51 16.94 11.70
C PRO A 33 0.16 16.84 10.22
N ILE A 34 -1.11 17.07 9.94
CA ILE A 34 -1.72 17.11 8.61
C ILE A 34 -1.35 18.45 7.95
N HIS A 35 -0.76 18.39 6.74
CA HIS A 35 -0.60 19.58 5.91
C HIS A 35 -1.92 19.98 5.24
N ASP A 36 -2.26 21.23 5.44
CA ASP A 36 -3.47 21.88 4.96
C ASP A 36 -3.42 22.11 3.44
N TYR A 37 -4.35 21.49 2.70
CA TYR A 37 -4.52 21.71 1.27
C TYR A 37 -5.63 22.73 1.04
N ARG A 38 -5.29 23.88 0.46
CA ARG A 38 -6.28 24.87 0.04
C ARG A 38 -7.04 24.38 -1.19
N LEU A 39 -8.36 24.28 -1.05
CA LEU A 39 -9.28 24.07 -2.16
C LEU A 39 -9.41 25.39 -2.94
N SER A 40 -9.03 25.39 -4.21
CA SER A 40 -9.35 26.45 -5.14
C SER A 40 -10.60 26.08 -5.93
N ASP A 41 -11.60 26.91 -5.81
CA ASP A 41 -12.87 26.82 -6.51
C ASP A 41 -12.71 27.36 -7.93
N SER A 42 -13.00 26.59 -8.98
CA SER A 42 -13.27 27.14 -10.32
C SER A 42 -13.97 26.19 -11.27
N ASN A 43 -15.12 26.62 -11.68
CA ASN A 43 -15.97 26.36 -12.87
C ASN A 43 -15.59 25.21 -13.85
N VAL A 44 -16.46 24.23 -13.84
CA VAL A 44 -17.17 23.50 -14.91
C VAL A 44 -16.48 23.41 -16.29
N ARG A 45 -15.58 22.51 -16.36
CA ARG A 45 -15.39 21.42 -17.34
C ARG A 45 -15.01 20.22 -16.52
N GLN A 46 -15.47 18.99 -16.86
CA GLN A 46 -15.06 17.79 -16.14
C GLN A 46 -13.57 17.54 -16.39
N TRP A 47 -12.74 18.33 -15.72
CA TRP A 47 -11.32 18.08 -15.62
C TRP A 47 -11.14 17.02 -14.56
N ILE A 48 -10.65 15.86 -14.97
CA ILE A 48 -10.18 14.85 -14.05
C ILE A 48 -8.85 15.35 -13.49
N PRO A 49 -8.66 15.43 -12.17
CA PRO A 49 -7.36 15.78 -11.61
C PRO A 49 -6.26 14.88 -12.16
N ASP A 50 -5.08 15.42 -12.40
CA ASP A 50 -3.94 14.67 -12.95
C ASP A 50 -3.59 13.46 -12.09
N ASP A 51 -3.83 13.53 -10.78
CA ASP A 51 -3.59 12.49 -9.80
C ASP A 51 -4.77 11.53 -9.60
N ALA A 52 -5.82 11.63 -10.41
CA ALA A 52 -6.96 10.73 -10.32
C ALA A 52 -6.65 9.33 -10.86
N ASP A 53 -7.31 8.33 -10.28
CA ASP A 53 -7.25 6.93 -10.69
C ASP A 53 -5.87 6.26 -10.49
N PHE A 54 -5.14 6.67 -9.46
CA PHE A 54 -3.91 6.02 -9.01
C PHE A 54 -4.15 5.12 -7.81
N LEU A 55 -3.44 4.00 -7.78
CA LEU A 55 -3.29 3.14 -6.61
C LEU A 55 -1.81 2.83 -6.43
N LEU A 56 -1.27 3.25 -5.30
CA LEU A 56 0.12 3.06 -4.93
C LEU A 56 0.18 2.13 -3.73
N GLY A 57 0.65 0.91 -3.95
CA GLY A 57 0.90 -0.06 -2.89
C GLY A 57 2.37 -0.02 -2.47
N TYR A 58 2.62 0.15 -1.18
CA TYR A 58 3.97 0.24 -0.60
C TYR A 58 4.25 -0.95 0.31
N SER A 59 5.45 -1.49 0.20
CA SER A 59 5.90 -2.59 1.07
C SER A 59 6.01 -2.20 2.54
N THR A 60 6.15 -0.90 2.83
CA THR A 60 6.30 -0.35 4.17
C THR A 60 5.45 0.89 4.37
N VAL A 61 5.31 1.29 5.62
CA VAL A 61 4.87 2.63 6.00
C VAL A 61 6.07 3.59 6.01
N PRO A 62 5.85 4.93 5.87
CA PRO A 62 6.94 5.91 5.90
C PRO A 62 7.82 5.76 7.13
N GLY A 63 9.14 5.84 6.94
CA GLY A 63 10.15 5.76 7.98
C GLY A 63 10.71 4.34 8.23
N TYR A 64 10.10 3.29 7.67
CA TYR A 64 10.46 1.92 7.98
C TYR A 64 11.10 1.15 6.83
N ALA A 65 11.94 0.17 7.19
CA ALA A 65 12.60 -0.74 6.28
C ALA A 65 11.68 -1.90 5.87
N ALA A 66 11.82 -2.35 4.63
CA ALA A 66 11.16 -3.55 4.13
C ALA A 66 11.97 -4.80 4.44
N ILE A 67 11.31 -5.86 4.89
CA ILE A 67 11.95 -7.13 5.20
C ILE A 67 12.04 -7.98 3.94
N ARG A 68 13.22 -8.51 3.72
CA ARG A 68 13.50 -9.45 2.64
C ARG A 68 14.23 -10.67 3.18
N ASN A 69 13.69 -11.84 2.90
CA ASN A 69 14.37 -13.09 3.15
C ASN A 69 15.24 -13.45 1.94
N ARG A 70 16.48 -13.91 2.17
CA ARG A 70 17.40 -14.32 1.07
C ARG A 70 16.86 -15.49 0.27
N THR A 71 16.12 -16.38 0.91
CA THR A 71 15.60 -17.61 0.28
C THR A 71 14.23 -17.37 -0.35
N ASN A 72 13.32 -16.68 0.36
CA ASN A 72 11.92 -16.56 -0.01
C ASN A 72 11.55 -15.19 -0.61
N GLY A 73 12.52 -14.26 -0.70
CA GLY A 73 12.29 -12.94 -1.27
C GLY A 73 11.60 -11.96 -0.33
N SER A 74 10.90 -11.01 -0.90
CA SER A 74 10.21 -9.94 -0.16
C SER A 74 8.92 -10.45 0.48
N TRP A 75 8.73 -10.13 1.74
CA TRP A 75 7.48 -10.44 2.45
C TRP A 75 6.26 -9.82 1.78
N TYR A 76 6.38 -8.56 1.38
CA TYR A 76 5.29 -7.82 0.76
C TYR A 76 4.88 -8.41 -0.59
N ILE A 77 5.85 -8.62 -1.50
CA ILE A 77 5.53 -9.15 -2.82
C ILE A 77 4.94 -10.56 -2.72
N ASN A 78 5.49 -11.41 -1.86
CA ASN A 78 4.95 -12.76 -1.65
C ASN A 78 3.49 -12.71 -1.17
N LYS A 79 3.18 -11.86 -0.19
CA LYS A 79 1.81 -11.72 0.31
C LYS A 79 0.88 -11.06 -0.70
N LEU A 80 1.37 -10.10 -1.48
CA LEU A 80 0.61 -9.49 -2.56
C LEU A 80 0.19 -10.54 -3.60
N VAL A 81 1.14 -11.34 -4.07
CA VAL A 81 0.88 -12.42 -5.05
C VAL A 81 -0.09 -13.44 -4.47
N GLU A 82 0.16 -13.93 -3.25
CA GLU A 82 -0.68 -14.92 -2.58
C GLU A 82 -2.13 -14.45 -2.41
N VAL A 83 -2.34 -13.20 -2.01
CA VAL A 83 -3.67 -12.61 -1.85
C VAL A 83 -4.34 -12.41 -3.21
N MET A 84 -3.61 -11.93 -4.20
CA MET A 84 -4.15 -11.77 -5.56
C MET A 84 -4.56 -13.12 -6.16
N GLU A 85 -3.74 -14.15 -6.09
CA GLU A 85 -4.07 -15.49 -6.57
C GLU A 85 -5.33 -16.05 -5.91
N ARG A 86 -5.51 -15.78 -4.62
CA ARG A 86 -6.65 -16.31 -3.84
C ARG A 86 -7.96 -15.56 -4.06
N TYR A 87 -7.90 -14.25 -4.36
CA TYR A 87 -9.08 -13.39 -4.30
C TYR A 87 -9.36 -12.57 -5.57
N HIS A 88 -8.53 -12.66 -6.63
CA HIS A 88 -8.71 -11.86 -7.85
C HIS A 88 -10.05 -12.07 -8.54
N ASP A 89 -10.71 -13.20 -8.32
CA ASP A 89 -11.97 -13.60 -8.94
C ASP A 89 -13.23 -13.10 -8.18
N ARG A 90 -13.06 -12.48 -7.01
CA ARG A 90 -14.16 -12.08 -6.13
C ARG A 90 -13.98 -10.77 -5.37
N MET A 91 -12.81 -10.18 -5.41
CA MET A 91 -12.52 -8.95 -4.66
C MET A 91 -11.93 -7.87 -5.56
N ASP A 92 -12.23 -6.60 -5.22
CA ASP A 92 -11.57 -5.47 -5.83
C ASP A 92 -10.15 -5.28 -5.27
N MET A 93 -9.31 -4.55 -6.01
CA MET A 93 -7.89 -4.41 -5.71
C MET A 93 -7.62 -3.75 -4.36
N VAL A 94 -8.37 -2.71 -3.99
CA VAL A 94 -8.19 -2.01 -2.70
C VAL A 94 -8.52 -2.94 -1.54
N SER A 95 -9.58 -3.74 -1.66
CA SER A 95 -9.93 -4.76 -0.65
C SER A 95 -8.86 -5.84 -0.53
N MET A 96 -8.25 -6.25 -1.65
CA MET A 96 -7.10 -7.17 -1.61
C MET A 96 -5.89 -6.57 -0.92
N LEU A 97 -5.59 -5.29 -1.15
CA LEU A 97 -4.50 -4.61 -0.42
C LEU A 97 -4.76 -4.51 1.09
N GLY A 98 -6.01 -4.33 1.50
CA GLY A 98 -6.39 -4.43 2.91
C GLY A 98 -6.08 -5.81 3.51
N LYS A 99 -6.33 -6.88 2.74
CA LYS A 99 -5.92 -8.24 3.16
C LYS A 99 -4.41 -8.42 3.21
N VAL A 100 -3.67 -7.84 2.25
CA VAL A 100 -2.20 -7.85 2.29
C VAL A 100 -1.69 -7.19 3.58
N ASN A 101 -2.26 -6.05 3.96
CA ASN A 101 -1.95 -5.37 5.22
C ASN A 101 -2.18 -6.29 6.43
N ASP A 102 -3.33 -6.96 6.48
CA ASP A 102 -3.67 -7.88 7.56
C ASP A 102 -2.71 -9.09 7.62
N GLU A 103 -2.52 -9.77 6.51
CA GLU A 103 -1.64 -10.94 6.41
C GLU A 103 -0.17 -10.61 6.74
N LEU A 104 0.32 -9.47 6.24
CA LEU A 104 1.68 -9.02 6.49
C LEU A 104 1.89 -8.63 7.96
N SER A 105 0.89 -8.01 8.59
CA SER A 105 0.94 -7.62 10.00
C SER A 105 1.09 -8.80 10.96
N LYS A 106 0.64 -9.99 10.56
CA LYS A 106 0.75 -11.22 11.32
C LYS A 106 2.13 -11.88 11.21
N MET A 107 2.90 -11.53 10.19
CA MET A 107 4.24 -12.08 9.99
C MET A 107 5.21 -11.53 11.03
N GLU A 108 6.13 -12.38 11.45
CA GLU A 108 7.16 -12.06 12.42
C GLU A 108 8.45 -12.77 12.04
N ALA A 109 9.56 -12.08 12.18
CA ALA A 109 10.88 -12.69 12.15
C ALA A 109 11.58 -12.44 13.50
N VAL A 110 12.31 -13.46 13.97
CA VAL A 110 13.08 -13.38 15.22
C VAL A 110 14.54 -13.62 14.89
N HIS A 111 15.41 -12.73 15.35
CA HIS A 111 16.84 -12.91 15.29
C HIS A 111 17.47 -12.52 16.63
N GLY A 112 17.99 -13.51 17.34
CA GLY A 112 18.41 -13.33 18.74
C GLY A 112 17.23 -12.92 19.62
N ASN A 113 17.39 -11.80 20.35
CA ASN A 113 16.33 -11.25 21.21
C ASN A 113 15.47 -10.19 20.50
N ARG A 114 15.63 -9.99 19.18
CA ARG A 114 14.90 -8.99 18.41
C ARG A 114 13.77 -9.62 17.62
N ARG A 115 12.62 -8.98 17.68
CA ARG A 115 11.46 -9.28 16.85
C ARG A 115 11.36 -8.24 15.75
N PHE A 116 11.09 -8.69 14.54
CA PHE A 116 10.93 -7.87 13.35
C PHE A 116 9.52 -8.04 12.83
N LYS A 117 8.87 -6.92 12.59
CA LYS A 117 7.54 -6.82 12.01
C LYS A 117 7.62 -5.93 10.76
N GLN A 118 6.62 -6.02 9.92
CA GLN A 118 6.47 -5.12 8.78
C GLN A 118 4.99 -4.79 8.59
N MET A 119 4.71 -3.55 8.26
CA MET A 119 3.39 -3.07 7.90
C MET A 119 3.45 -2.48 6.50
N SER A 120 2.66 -3.00 5.58
CA SER A 120 2.45 -2.39 4.28
C SER A 120 1.44 -1.25 4.36
N SER A 121 1.44 -0.43 3.35
CA SER A 121 0.48 0.67 3.20
C SER A 121 0.08 0.85 1.76
N PHE A 122 -0.98 1.59 1.52
CA PHE A 122 -1.33 2.01 0.17
C PHE A 122 -2.00 3.38 0.18
N HIS A 123 -1.87 4.07 -0.94
CA HIS A 123 -2.57 5.32 -1.22
C HIS A 123 -3.43 5.15 -2.46
N SER A 124 -4.67 5.59 -2.40
CA SER A 124 -5.62 5.42 -3.49
C SER A 124 -6.33 6.73 -3.81
N THR A 125 -6.27 7.12 -5.07
CA THR A 125 -7.13 8.14 -5.67
C THR A 125 -8.08 7.54 -6.70
N LEU A 126 -8.32 6.21 -6.61
CA LEU A 126 -9.26 5.51 -7.47
C LEU A 126 -10.68 6.02 -7.23
N ARG A 127 -11.37 6.39 -8.29
CA ARG A 127 -12.77 6.83 -8.25
C ARG A 127 -13.77 5.69 -8.40
N LYS A 128 -13.28 4.51 -8.82
CA LYS A 128 -14.06 3.28 -9.01
C LYS A 128 -13.28 2.08 -8.48
N LYS A 129 -14.00 1.03 -8.13
CA LYS A 129 -13.38 -0.25 -7.78
C LYS A 129 -12.73 -0.88 -9.02
N VAL A 130 -11.56 -1.48 -8.84
CA VAL A 130 -10.84 -2.20 -9.88
C VAL A 130 -10.97 -3.69 -9.63
N TYR A 131 -11.57 -4.37 -10.58
CA TYR A 131 -11.74 -5.82 -10.58
C TYR A 131 -10.95 -6.44 -11.74
N PHE A 132 -10.48 -7.68 -11.55
CA PHE A 132 -9.78 -8.47 -12.58
C PHE A 132 -10.68 -9.56 -13.19
N PHE A 133 -11.95 -9.51 -12.92
CA PHE A 133 -12.96 -10.42 -13.49
C PHE A 133 -14.12 -9.63 -14.08
N ASN A 134 -14.84 -10.25 -15.00
CA ASN A 134 -16.03 -9.69 -15.64
C ASN A 134 -17.31 -10.16 -14.92
#